data_bf5e277434a2555da109f5db30029d39
#
_entry.id   bf5e277434a2555da109f5db30029d39
#
_cell.length_a   1.000
_cell.length_b   1.000
_cell.length_c   1.000
_cell.angle_alpha   90.00
_cell.angle_beta   90.00
_cell.angle_gamma   90.00
#
_symmetry.space_group_name_H-M   'P 1'
#
loop_
_entity.id
_entity.type
_entity.pdbx_description
1 polymer ?
#
loop_
_entity_poly.entity_id
_entity_poly.type
_entity_poly.pdbx_seq_one_letter_code
_entity_poly.pdbx_strand_id
1 'polypeptide(L)'
;MNIFMVLSLIGGLALFLYGMQMMGDGLKKASGGKLEMILEKLTSNKLMAVLLGAGVTAIIQSSSATTVMVVGFVNSGIMSLSRAVGVIMGANVGTTVTAWILSMTEITGQSLFLQLLKPSSFSPILAIVGVAILMTGKKEKQRDGAAIMLGFAILMFGMEMMSGAVEPLAESEEFQKVLLMFANPVLGMLVGCGFTILIQSSSAAVGILQALSVTGAVTNLSAIPLIMGANVGSTTTALISSIGASRNAKRAALVHFYFNIIKTVTFMLLFYCFNAIFHFAFASEPATAVGIAVIHSSFNIAAAIIFTPVSSIFEKMAYLTIPKLESEEEDRIPAKSEIQILDTRFLNTPGYALEQCKNAAIDMANYSKEALFLAIDQIGKFDKKSAARVIELEELVDHYEDELGSYLVKLSSRHLTEKDSQELSVLLHCIGDFERISDHAINIMESAREMNDKSLSFSKKAEEELTVFTGAIKDIVNTSILVFQEEDLKLALQVEPLEEVIDHLNAEIKKRHIKRLRKGKCTIEMGFILSDISTNYERVSDHCSNIALCLLQLNEDNFDTHMYQENISASDNKDFNEEYKRLRAHYQLP
;
A
#
# COMPACT_ATOMS: atom_id res chain seq x y z
N MET A 1 8.09 -19.65 -41.76
CA MET A 1 8.77 -19.02 -40.63
C MET A 1 10.03 -19.82 -40.29
N ASN A 2 11.22 -19.18 -40.31
CA ASN A 2 12.47 -19.83 -39.93
C ASN A 2 12.56 -19.87 -38.40
N ILE A 3 13.22 -20.91 -37.82
CA ILE A 3 13.40 -21.07 -36.38
C ILE A 3 14.06 -19.84 -35.71
N PHE A 4 14.97 -19.18 -36.44
CA PHE A 4 15.62 -17.96 -35.94
C PHE A 4 14.64 -16.77 -35.80
N MET A 5 13.65 -16.65 -36.69
CA MET A 5 12.59 -15.64 -36.59
C MET A 5 11.70 -15.92 -35.38
N VAL A 6 11.39 -17.20 -35.12
CA VAL A 6 10.63 -17.59 -33.91
C VAL A 6 11.39 -17.23 -32.64
N LEU A 7 12.68 -17.55 -32.60
CA LEU A 7 13.54 -17.23 -31.45
C LEU A 7 13.67 -15.71 -31.26
N SER A 8 13.81 -14.93 -32.35
CA SER A 8 13.84 -13.47 -32.28
C SER A 8 12.52 -12.88 -31.79
N LEU A 9 11.38 -13.42 -32.25
CA LEU A 9 10.06 -12.98 -31.80
C LEU A 9 9.85 -13.26 -30.31
N ILE A 10 10.18 -14.47 -29.85
CA ILE A 10 10.05 -14.85 -28.45
C ILE A 10 11.04 -14.06 -27.57
N GLY A 11 12.29 -13.88 -28.05
CA GLY A 11 13.30 -13.09 -27.35
C GLY A 11 12.91 -11.60 -27.25
N GLY A 12 12.38 -11.04 -28.35
CA GLY A 12 11.85 -9.69 -28.39
C GLY A 12 10.67 -9.52 -27.43
N LEU A 13 9.75 -10.50 -27.39
CA LEU A 13 8.63 -10.52 -26.45
C LEU A 13 9.11 -10.57 -24.99
N ALA A 14 10.11 -11.39 -24.69
CA ALA A 14 10.68 -11.48 -23.35
C ALA A 14 11.29 -10.14 -22.91
N LEU A 15 12.08 -9.49 -23.79
CA LEU A 15 12.63 -8.16 -23.50
C LEU A 15 11.53 -7.11 -23.36
N PHE A 16 10.52 -7.13 -24.22
CA PHE A 16 9.39 -6.21 -24.16
C PHE A 16 8.65 -6.32 -22.81
N LEU A 17 8.30 -7.54 -22.40
CA LEU A 17 7.60 -7.79 -21.14
C LEU A 17 8.47 -7.40 -19.93
N TYR A 18 9.75 -7.74 -19.95
CA TYR A 18 10.68 -7.40 -18.88
C TYR A 18 10.90 -5.88 -18.77
N GLY A 19 11.08 -5.20 -19.90
CA GLY A 19 11.21 -3.74 -19.96
C GLY A 19 9.95 -3.03 -19.43
N MET A 20 8.76 -3.51 -19.81
CA MET A 20 7.49 -2.99 -19.32
C MET A 20 7.35 -3.17 -17.80
N GLN A 21 7.71 -4.34 -17.28
CA GLN A 21 7.69 -4.62 -15.85
C GLN A 21 8.69 -3.74 -15.11
N MET A 22 9.94 -3.66 -15.56
CA MET A 22 10.99 -2.85 -14.95
C MET A 22 10.63 -1.36 -14.90
N MET A 23 10.08 -0.82 -15.99
CA MET A 23 9.59 0.55 -16.06
C MET A 23 8.44 0.79 -15.08
N GLY A 24 7.46 -0.12 -15.05
CA GLY A 24 6.30 -0.05 -14.16
C GLY A 24 6.70 -0.12 -12.68
N ASP A 25 7.61 -1.03 -12.32
CA ASP A 25 8.12 -1.16 -10.95
C ASP A 25 8.91 0.08 -10.52
N GLY A 26 9.72 0.66 -11.43
CA GLY A 26 10.42 1.92 -11.19
C GLY A 26 9.47 3.10 -10.95
N LEU A 27 8.41 3.23 -11.77
CA LEU A 27 7.38 4.26 -11.61
C LEU A 27 6.61 4.09 -10.28
N LYS A 28 6.29 2.86 -9.92
CA LYS A 28 5.60 2.53 -8.67
C LYS A 28 6.46 2.88 -7.45
N LYS A 29 7.73 2.49 -7.44
CA LYS A 29 8.69 2.85 -6.38
C LYS A 29 8.88 4.37 -6.26
N ALA A 30 9.05 5.06 -7.38
CA ALA A 30 9.19 6.51 -7.40
C ALA A 30 7.94 7.24 -6.85
N SER A 31 6.76 6.63 -6.91
CA SER A 31 5.52 7.18 -6.34
C SER A 31 5.38 6.97 -4.83
N GLY A 32 6.09 5.99 -4.24
CA GLY A 32 6.19 5.77 -2.79
C GLY A 32 4.85 5.57 -2.09
N GLY A 33 3.90 4.81 -2.68
CA GLY A 33 2.57 4.57 -2.07
C GLY A 33 1.61 5.77 -2.11
N LYS A 34 2.05 6.94 -2.58
CA LYS A 34 1.21 8.17 -2.62
C LYS A 34 0.02 8.04 -3.55
N LEU A 35 0.14 7.27 -4.64
CA LEU A 35 -0.94 7.09 -5.60
C LEU A 35 -2.10 6.31 -4.99
N GLU A 36 -1.79 5.33 -4.18
CA GLU A 36 -2.72 4.49 -3.45
C GLU A 36 -3.49 5.32 -2.41
N MET A 37 -2.79 6.14 -1.64
CA MET A 37 -3.40 7.08 -0.67
C MET A 37 -4.29 8.12 -1.38
N ILE A 38 -3.90 8.58 -2.56
CA ILE A 38 -4.72 9.51 -3.37
C ILE A 38 -6.01 8.81 -3.81
N LEU A 39 -5.94 7.56 -4.25
CA LEU A 39 -7.12 6.77 -4.61
C LEU A 39 -8.06 6.59 -3.42
N GLU A 40 -7.52 6.30 -2.25
CA GLU A 40 -8.28 6.15 -1.02
C GLU A 40 -9.02 7.43 -0.64
N LYS A 41 -8.31 8.55 -0.56
CA LYS A 41 -8.82 9.82 0.00
C LYS A 41 -9.70 10.63 -0.96
N LEU A 42 -9.38 10.64 -2.27
CA LEU A 42 -9.96 11.59 -3.23
C LEU A 42 -11.09 11.03 -4.11
N THR A 43 -11.57 9.81 -3.89
CA THR A 43 -12.67 9.23 -4.68
C THR A 43 -14.06 9.71 -4.24
N SER A 44 -14.22 11.01 -3.93
CA SER A 44 -15.45 11.57 -3.36
C SER A 44 -16.64 11.57 -4.34
N ASN A 45 -16.39 11.69 -5.65
CA ASN A 45 -17.42 11.61 -6.68
C ASN A 45 -17.00 10.71 -7.85
N LYS A 46 -18.00 10.28 -8.67
CA LYS A 46 -17.79 9.31 -9.76
C LYS A 46 -16.81 9.81 -10.82
N LEU A 47 -16.89 11.09 -11.21
CA LEU A 47 -16.00 11.65 -12.22
C LEU A 47 -14.56 11.72 -11.71
N MET A 48 -14.37 12.16 -10.46
CA MET A 48 -13.05 12.17 -9.84
C MET A 48 -12.49 10.77 -9.71
N ALA A 49 -13.29 9.77 -9.36
CA ALA A 49 -12.89 8.39 -9.31
C ALA A 49 -12.41 7.86 -10.68
N VAL A 50 -13.09 8.22 -11.78
CA VAL A 50 -12.67 7.88 -13.15
C VAL A 50 -11.33 8.56 -13.50
N LEU A 51 -11.19 9.86 -13.22
CA LEU A 51 -9.96 10.60 -13.52
C LEU A 51 -8.77 10.07 -12.70
N LEU A 52 -8.99 9.77 -11.43
CA LEU A 52 -7.97 9.19 -10.56
C LEU A 52 -7.58 7.78 -11.01
N GLY A 53 -8.56 6.94 -11.33
CA GLY A 53 -8.29 5.61 -11.88
C GLY A 53 -7.49 5.65 -13.18
N ALA A 54 -7.80 6.61 -14.07
CA ALA A 54 -7.05 6.83 -15.31
C ALA A 54 -5.62 7.31 -15.01
N GLY A 55 -5.46 8.32 -14.14
CA GLY A 55 -4.16 8.89 -13.80
C GLY A 55 -3.25 7.87 -13.12
N VAL A 56 -3.75 7.17 -12.11
CA VAL A 56 -2.98 6.14 -11.38
C VAL A 56 -2.56 5.02 -12.33
N THR A 57 -3.47 4.51 -13.15
CA THR A 57 -3.13 3.45 -14.11
C THR A 57 -2.13 3.93 -15.16
N ALA A 58 -2.26 5.16 -15.65
CA ALA A 58 -1.30 5.75 -16.59
C ALA A 58 0.11 5.87 -15.99
N ILE A 59 0.21 6.17 -14.69
CA ILE A 59 1.50 6.27 -13.97
C ILE A 59 2.03 4.87 -13.66
N ILE A 60 1.24 3.99 -13.06
CA ILE A 60 1.66 2.62 -12.69
C ILE A 60 1.90 1.74 -13.93
N GLN A 61 1.34 2.09 -15.09
CA GLN A 61 1.37 1.33 -16.35
C GLN A 61 0.77 -0.09 -16.22
N SER A 62 -0.12 -0.30 -15.24
CA SER A 62 -0.76 -1.59 -14.97
C SER A 62 -2.21 -1.43 -14.50
N SER A 63 -3.16 -1.65 -15.38
CA SER A 63 -4.59 -1.68 -15.00
C SER A 63 -4.93 -2.88 -14.11
N SER A 64 -4.23 -3.99 -14.30
CA SER A 64 -4.40 -5.17 -13.44
C SER A 64 -4.00 -4.87 -12.00
N ALA A 65 -2.86 -4.21 -11.77
CA ALA A 65 -2.43 -3.79 -10.44
C ALA A 65 -3.43 -2.81 -9.81
N THR A 66 -3.87 -1.80 -10.57
CA THR A 66 -4.87 -0.83 -10.10
C THR A 66 -6.20 -1.50 -9.73
N THR A 67 -6.70 -2.43 -10.55
CA THR A 67 -7.99 -3.10 -10.28
C THR A 67 -7.90 -4.10 -9.13
N VAL A 68 -6.78 -4.82 -8.98
CA VAL A 68 -6.54 -5.70 -7.83
C VAL A 68 -6.47 -4.90 -6.54
N MET A 69 -5.82 -3.75 -6.55
CA MET A 69 -5.77 -2.82 -5.42
C MET A 69 -7.18 -2.30 -5.05
N VAL A 70 -7.99 -1.92 -6.05
CA VAL A 70 -9.39 -1.51 -5.82
C VAL A 70 -10.21 -2.64 -5.20
N VAL A 71 -10.01 -3.89 -5.65
CA VAL A 71 -10.63 -5.06 -5.02
C VAL A 71 -10.18 -5.20 -3.56
N GLY A 72 -8.91 -4.94 -3.26
CA GLY A 72 -8.36 -4.89 -1.90
C GLY A 72 -9.01 -3.80 -1.04
N PHE A 73 -9.12 -2.57 -1.55
CA PHE A 73 -9.78 -1.44 -0.86
C PHE A 73 -11.25 -1.72 -0.55
N VAL A 74 -11.95 -2.39 -1.46
CA VAL A 74 -13.35 -2.79 -1.22
C VAL A 74 -13.42 -3.95 -0.22
N ASN A 75 -12.43 -4.84 -0.23
CA ASN A 75 -12.36 -5.96 0.70
C ASN A 75 -12.14 -5.51 2.15
N SER A 76 -11.24 -4.56 2.35
CA SER A 76 -10.93 -3.96 3.66
C SER A 76 -11.91 -2.86 4.10
N GLY A 77 -12.97 -2.59 3.30
CA GLY A 77 -13.96 -1.55 3.64
C GLY A 77 -13.51 -0.11 3.45
N ILE A 78 -12.26 0.11 3.04
CA ILE A 78 -11.68 1.44 2.77
C ILE A 78 -12.44 2.16 1.64
N MET A 79 -12.86 1.41 0.63
CA MET A 79 -13.57 1.95 -0.54
C MET A 79 -14.93 1.29 -0.71
N SER A 80 -15.98 2.11 -0.89
CA SER A 80 -17.30 1.57 -1.24
C SER A 80 -17.33 1.03 -2.68
N LEU A 81 -18.18 0.03 -2.94
CA LEU A 81 -18.37 -0.55 -4.28
C LEU A 81 -18.70 0.53 -5.33
N SER A 82 -19.53 1.50 -4.99
CA SER A 82 -19.94 2.59 -5.90
C SER A 82 -18.75 3.46 -6.36
N ARG A 83 -17.78 3.71 -5.47
CA ARG A 83 -16.54 4.43 -5.81
C ARG A 83 -15.60 3.58 -6.67
N ALA A 84 -15.48 2.30 -6.34
CA ALA A 84 -14.68 1.33 -7.07
C ALA A 84 -15.08 1.26 -8.56
N VAL A 85 -16.36 1.33 -8.89
CA VAL A 85 -16.85 1.35 -10.29
C VAL A 85 -16.18 2.46 -11.09
N GLY A 86 -16.11 3.69 -10.56
CA GLY A 86 -15.48 4.82 -11.23
C GLY A 86 -13.98 4.60 -11.47
N VAL A 87 -13.26 4.15 -10.45
CA VAL A 87 -11.80 3.87 -10.56
C VAL A 87 -11.54 2.77 -11.60
N ILE A 88 -12.33 1.70 -11.62
CA ILE A 88 -12.23 0.60 -12.59
C ILE A 88 -12.45 1.10 -14.03
N MET A 89 -13.45 1.95 -14.25
CA MET A 89 -13.69 2.57 -15.57
C MET A 89 -12.50 3.44 -15.99
N GLY A 90 -11.98 4.25 -15.06
CA GLY A 90 -10.79 5.08 -15.29
C GLY A 90 -9.54 4.25 -15.61
N ALA A 91 -9.31 3.16 -14.91
CA ALA A 91 -8.17 2.28 -15.13
C ALA A 91 -8.12 1.76 -16.57
N ASN A 92 -9.27 1.46 -17.19
CA ASN A 92 -9.34 1.09 -18.60
C ASN A 92 -8.89 2.23 -19.54
N VAL A 93 -9.19 3.49 -19.20
CA VAL A 93 -8.70 4.66 -19.95
C VAL A 93 -7.20 4.81 -19.76
N GLY A 94 -6.69 4.73 -18.53
CA GLY A 94 -5.27 4.86 -18.21
C GLY A 94 -4.38 3.84 -18.93
N THR A 95 -4.87 2.62 -19.16
CA THR A 95 -4.17 1.58 -19.92
C THR A 95 -3.82 2.02 -21.35
N THR A 96 -4.60 2.91 -21.94
CA THR A 96 -4.37 3.37 -23.31
C THR A 96 -3.10 4.20 -23.48
N VAL A 97 -2.59 4.79 -22.40
CA VAL A 97 -1.33 5.56 -22.40
C VAL A 97 -0.15 4.69 -22.85
N THR A 98 -0.14 3.40 -22.45
CA THR A 98 0.89 2.45 -22.91
C THR A 98 0.90 2.32 -24.45
N ALA A 99 -0.29 2.21 -25.07
CA ALA A 99 -0.39 2.11 -26.53
C ALA A 99 0.17 3.37 -27.24
N TRP A 100 -0.01 4.56 -26.65
CA TRP A 100 0.59 5.78 -27.17
C TRP A 100 2.11 5.82 -27.02
N ILE A 101 2.65 5.34 -25.90
CA ILE A 101 4.10 5.20 -25.71
C ILE A 101 4.67 4.27 -26.78
N LEU A 102 4.04 3.14 -27.02
CA LEU A 102 4.48 2.15 -28.00
C LEU A 102 4.33 2.66 -29.45
N SER A 103 3.32 3.48 -29.74
CA SER A 103 3.11 4.05 -31.08
C SER A 103 4.21 5.03 -31.52
N MET A 104 5.04 5.49 -30.58
CA MET A 104 6.20 6.33 -30.92
C MET A 104 7.21 5.60 -31.84
N THR A 105 7.16 4.28 -31.93
CA THR A 105 8.01 3.49 -32.83
C THR A 105 7.78 3.81 -34.32
N GLU A 106 6.59 4.29 -34.68
CA GLU A 106 6.23 4.66 -36.07
C GLU A 106 6.50 6.13 -36.41
N ILE A 107 7.14 6.92 -35.55
CA ILE A 107 7.50 8.29 -35.86
C ILE A 107 8.40 8.30 -37.11
N THR A 108 7.88 8.82 -38.21
CA THR A 108 8.62 8.99 -39.48
C THR A 108 8.79 10.47 -39.77
N GLY A 109 10.01 10.87 -40.15
CA GLY A 109 10.29 12.25 -40.53
C GLY A 109 11.76 12.45 -40.91
N GLN A 110 12.04 13.37 -41.84
CA GLN A 110 13.40 13.66 -42.30
C GLN A 110 14.10 14.73 -41.44
N SER A 111 13.40 15.47 -40.61
CA SER A 111 14.04 16.46 -39.75
C SER A 111 14.84 15.78 -38.64
N LEU A 112 16.00 16.34 -38.31
CA LEU A 112 16.90 15.83 -37.26
C LEU A 112 16.15 15.71 -35.89
N PHE A 113 15.24 16.65 -35.61
CA PHE A 113 14.44 16.64 -34.42
C PHE A 113 13.50 15.42 -34.34
N LEU A 114 12.80 15.10 -35.45
CA LEU A 114 11.91 13.92 -35.49
C LEU A 114 12.70 12.61 -35.46
N GLN A 115 13.89 12.58 -36.07
CA GLN A 115 14.79 11.42 -36.01
C GLN A 115 15.30 11.17 -34.58
N LEU A 116 15.60 12.24 -33.83
CA LEU A 116 16.00 12.11 -32.41
C LEU A 116 14.85 11.68 -31.49
N LEU A 117 13.60 11.96 -31.86
CA LEU A 117 12.42 11.52 -31.13
C LEU A 117 12.03 10.05 -31.38
N LYS A 118 12.63 9.40 -32.38
CA LYS A 118 12.40 7.96 -32.62
C LYS A 118 12.94 7.14 -31.44
N PRO A 119 12.18 6.17 -30.92
CA PRO A 119 12.67 5.28 -29.88
C PRO A 119 14.00 4.58 -30.21
N SER A 120 14.19 4.16 -31.44
CA SER A 120 15.46 3.58 -31.93
C SER A 120 16.65 4.52 -31.77
N SER A 121 16.44 5.84 -31.78
CA SER A 121 17.52 6.83 -31.64
C SER A 121 17.77 7.22 -30.17
N PHE A 122 16.73 7.43 -29.37
CA PHE A 122 16.92 7.91 -28.00
C PHE A 122 16.96 6.78 -26.94
N SER A 123 16.39 5.59 -27.21
CA SER A 123 16.46 4.46 -26.27
C SER A 123 17.91 4.04 -25.95
N PRO A 124 18.86 3.99 -26.89
CA PRO A 124 20.26 3.74 -26.55
C PRO A 124 20.85 4.80 -25.61
N ILE A 125 20.43 6.07 -25.76
CA ILE A 125 20.89 7.17 -24.89
C ILE A 125 20.32 6.96 -23.49
N LEU A 126 19.02 6.66 -23.38
CA LEU A 126 18.39 6.35 -22.09
C LEU A 126 19.03 5.12 -21.42
N ALA A 127 19.39 4.10 -22.21
CA ALA A 127 20.09 2.93 -21.69
C ALA A 127 21.46 3.30 -21.09
N ILE A 128 22.26 4.09 -21.82
CA ILE A 128 23.59 4.52 -21.35
C ILE A 128 23.46 5.37 -20.08
N VAL A 129 22.56 6.36 -20.08
CA VAL A 129 22.33 7.23 -18.93
C VAL A 129 21.79 6.41 -17.74
N GLY A 130 20.83 5.53 -17.99
CA GLY A 130 20.26 4.65 -16.97
C GLY A 130 21.32 3.75 -16.33
N VAL A 131 22.17 3.08 -17.14
CA VAL A 131 23.28 2.26 -16.62
C VAL A 131 24.28 3.11 -15.84
N ALA A 132 24.67 4.28 -16.36
CA ALA A 132 25.59 5.17 -15.67
C ALA A 132 25.06 5.60 -14.28
N ILE A 133 23.79 5.97 -14.22
CA ILE A 133 23.13 6.32 -12.95
C ILE A 133 23.01 5.09 -12.03
N LEU A 134 22.69 3.91 -12.56
CA LEU A 134 22.58 2.69 -11.76
C LEU A 134 23.93 2.31 -11.12
N MET A 135 25.05 2.53 -11.84
CA MET A 135 26.40 2.22 -11.36
C MET A 135 26.98 3.27 -10.42
N THR A 136 26.60 4.55 -10.58
CA THR A 136 27.18 5.67 -9.83
C THR A 136 26.24 6.31 -8.82
N GLY A 137 24.93 6.12 -8.98
CA GLY A 137 23.90 6.73 -8.15
C GLY A 137 23.87 6.16 -6.75
N LYS A 138 24.06 7.03 -5.76
CA LYS A 138 24.01 6.69 -4.34
C LYS A 138 22.61 6.83 -3.74
N LYS A 139 21.73 7.64 -4.37
CA LYS A 139 20.38 7.91 -3.87
C LYS A 139 19.37 6.96 -4.53
N GLU A 140 18.47 6.41 -3.75
CA GLU A 140 17.42 5.49 -4.19
C GLU A 140 16.56 6.08 -5.33
N LYS A 141 16.10 7.33 -5.20
CA LYS A 141 15.37 8.04 -6.25
C LYS A 141 16.12 8.11 -7.59
N GLN A 142 17.45 8.12 -7.57
CA GLN A 142 18.25 8.08 -8.79
C GLN A 142 18.22 6.69 -9.42
N ARG A 143 18.26 5.64 -8.58
CA ARG A 143 18.17 4.24 -9.03
C ARG A 143 16.79 3.92 -9.61
N ASP A 144 15.71 4.45 -9.00
CA ASP A 144 14.35 4.31 -9.54
C ASP A 144 14.22 5.01 -10.90
N GLY A 145 14.74 6.23 -11.02
CA GLY A 145 14.80 6.94 -12.29
C GLY A 145 15.62 6.17 -13.36
N ALA A 146 16.74 5.57 -12.97
CA ALA A 146 17.55 4.71 -13.84
C ALA A 146 16.78 3.45 -14.26
N ALA A 147 16.04 2.81 -13.36
CA ALA A 147 15.20 1.66 -13.68
C ALA A 147 14.10 2.00 -14.69
N ILE A 148 13.47 3.18 -14.55
CA ILE A 148 12.47 3.68 -15.51
C ILE A 148 13.11 3.85 -16.90
N MET A 149 14.28 4.51 -16.99
CA MET A 149 14.99 4.74 -18.24
C MET A 149 15.42 3.43 -18.90
N LEU A 150 15.99 2.50 -18.14
CA LEU A 150 16.41 1.19 -18.62
C LEU A 150 15.21 0.34 -19.04
N GLY A 151 14.16 0.31 -18.23
CA GLY A 151 12.93 -0.40 -18.53
C GLY A 151 12.31 0.08 -19.85
N PHE A 152 12.24 1.40 -20.05
CA PHE A 152 11.79 1.98 -21.32
C PHE A 152 12.68 1.57 -22.49
N ALA A 153 14.01 1.64 -22.34
CA ALA A 153 14.94 1.28 -23.41
C ALA A 153 14.83 -0.22 -23.79
N ILE A 154 14.79 -1.11 -22.79
CA ILE A 154 14.63 -2.56 -22.99
C ILE A 154 13.27 -2.87 -23.67
N LEU A 155 12.20 -2.21 -23.23
CA LEU A 155 10.87 -2.33 -23.83
C LEU A 155 10.90 -1.98 -25.33
N MET A 156 11.54 -0.86 -25.69
CA MET A 156 11.65 -0.41 -27.08
C MET A 156 12.53 -1.33 -27.93
N PHE A 157 13.63 -1.84 -27.39
CA PHE A 157 14.46 -2.85 -28.07
C PHE A 157 13.67 -4.15 -28.27
N GLY A 158 12.88 -4.59 -27.29
CA GLY A 158 12.00 -5.74 -27.43
C GLY A 158 10.98 -5.55 -28.54
N MET A 159 10.36 -4.36 -28.60
CA MET A 159 9.40 -3.99 -29.65
C MET A 159 10.03 -4.01 -31.03
N GLU A 160 11.20 -3.40 -31.19
CA GLU A 160 11.95 -3.37 -32.45
C GLU A 160 12.36 -4.79 -32.91
N MET A 161 12.82 -5.61 -31.97
CA MET A 161 13.17 -7.00 -32.22
C MET A 161 11.96 -7.84 -32.66
N MET A 162 10.79 -7.65 -32.04
CA MET A 162 9.55 -8.30 -32.49
C MET A 162 9.14 -7.86 -33.88
N SER A 163 9.12 -6.54 -34.14
CA SER A 163 8.76 -5.97 -35.44
C SER A 163 9.68 -6.50 -36.55
N GLY A 164 10.98 -6.48 -36.33
CA GLY A 164 11.95 -7.00 -37.30
C GLY A 164 11.83 -8.52 -37.53
N ALA A 165 11.40 -9.29 -36.51
CA ALA A 165 11.19 -10.73 -36.67
C ALA A 165 9.94 -11.07 -37.51
N VAL A 166 8.91 -10.20 -37.51
CA VAL A 166 7.66 -10.44 -38.23
C VAL A 166 7.60 -9.75 -39.61
N GLU A 167 8.40 -8.70 -39.82
CA GLU A 167 8.43 -7.96 -41.08
C GLU A 167 8.59 -8.84 -42.33
N PRO A 168 9.49 -9.87 -42.36
CA PRO A 168 9.60 -10.77 -43.52
C PRO A 168 8.36 -11.64 -43.78
N LEU A 169 7.43 -11.75 -42.78
CA LEU A 169 6.17 -12.50 -42.93
C LEU A 169 5.13 -11.70 -43.73
N ALA A 170 5.34 -10.41 -43.94
CA ALA A 170 4.43 -9.56 -44.70
C ALA A 170 4.16 -10.13 -46.11
N GLU A 171 5.16 -10.79 -46.71
CA GLU A 171 5.06 -11.39 -48.04
C GLU A 171 4.43 -12.80 -48.03
N SER A 172 4.17 -13.41 -46.85
CA SER A 172 3.62 -14.75 -46.77
C SER A 172 2.09 -14.72 -46.90
N GLU A 173 1.56 -15.26 -47.97
CA GLU A 173 0.10 -15.39 -48.16
C GLU A 173 -0.60 -16.18 -47.04
N GLU A 174 0.07 -17.19 -46.49
CA GLU A 174 -0.47 -18.01 -45.41
C GLU A 174 -0.62 -17.20 -44.13
N PHE A 175 0.39 -16.37 -43.83
CA PHE A 175 0.38 -15.49 -42.68
C PHE A 175 -0.71 -14.41 -42.82
N GLN A 176 -0.83 -13.80 -43.99
CA GLN A 176 -1.88 -12.83 -44.28
C GLN A 176 -3.28 -13.45 -44.14
N LYS A 177 -3.49 -14.67 -44.64
CA LYS A 177 -4.77 -15.39 -44.48
C LYS A 177 -5.12 -15.63 -43.01
N VAL A 178 -4.16 -16.00 -42.17
CA VAL A 178 -4.38 -16.18 -40.73
C VAL A 178 -4.75 -14.87 -40.07
N LEU A 179 -4.08 -13.76 -40.40
CA LEU A 179 -4.40 -12.44 -39.83
C LEU A 179 -5.80 -11.94 -40.25
N LEU A 180 -6.19 -12.21 -41.51
CA LEU A 180 -7.49 -11.87 -42.05
C LEU A 180 -8.63 -12.65 -41.39
N MET A 181 -8.39 -13.86 -40.86
CA MET A 181 -9.39 -14.60 -40.09
C MET A 181 -9.82 -13.83 -38.84
N PHE A 182 -8.94 -13.01 -38.27
CA PHE A 182 -9.24 -12.17 -37.09
C PHE A 182 -10.14 -10.98 -37.41
N ALA A 183 -10.40 -10.67 -38.69
CA ALA A 183 -11.42 -9.73 -39.12
C ALA A 183 -12.85 -10.23 -38.79
N ASN A 184 -13.01 -11.53 -38.56
CA ASN A 184 -14.25 -12.05 -37.97
C ASN A 184 -14.38 -11.52 -36.54
N PRO A 185 -15.46 -10.76 -36.23
CA PRO A 185 -15.57 -10.05 -34.95
C PRO A 185 -15.55 -10.98 -33.73
N VAL A 186 -16.15 -12.15 -33.84
CA VAL A 186 -16.23 -13.12 -32.74
C VAL A 186 -14.87 -13.82 -32.56
N LEU A 187 -14.25 -14.26 -33.64
CA LEU A 187 -12.97 -14.96 -33.59
C LEU A 187 -11.85 -14.02 -33.13
N GLY A 188 -11.79 -12.81 -33.66
CA GLY A 188 -10.80 -11.81 -33.24
C GLY A 188 -10.93 -11.44 -31.77
N MET A 189 -12.17 -11.26 -31.28
CA MET A 189 -12.45 -11.00 -29.87
C MET A 189 -12.02 -12.18 -28.98
N LEU A 190 -12.33 -13.41 -29.36
CA LEU A 190 -11.94 -14.60 -28.57
C LEU A 190 -10.43 -14.79 -28.53
N VAL A 191 -9.74 -14.55 -29.66
CA VAL A 191 -8.27 -14.63 -29.73
C VAL A 191 -7.62 -13.54 -28.88
N GLY A 192 -8.07 -12.28 -29.00
CA GLY A 192 -7.57 -11.19 -28.18
C GLY A 192 -7.80 -11.42 -26.66
N CYS A 193 -8.97 -11.95 -26.31
CA CYS A 193 -9.31 -12.33 -24.95
C CYS A 193 -8.40 -13.46 -24.44
N GLY A 194 -8.34 -14.58 -25.16
CA GLY A 194 -7.54 -15.74 -24.77
C GLY A 194 -6.06 -15.42 -24.65
N PHE A 195 -5.52 -14.63 -25.58
CA PHE A 195 -4.14 -14.19 -25.55
C PHE A 195 -3.83 -13.31 -24.32
N THR A 196 -4.72 -12.39 -24.01
CA THR A 196 -4.56 -11.54 -22.81
C THR A 196 -4.71 -12.35 -21.51
N ILE A 197 -5.57 -13.35 -21.46
CA ILE A 197 -5.67 -14.27 -20.32
C ILE A 197 -4.34 -15.01 -20.10
N LEU A 198 -3.69 -15.46 -21.18
CA LEU A 198 -2.40 -16.17 -21.09
C LEU A 198 -1.26 -15.25 -20.62
N ILE A 199 -1.17 -14.04 -21.16
CA ILE A 199 -0.11 -13.08 -20.81
C ILE A 199 -0.44 -12.28 -19.55
N GLN A 200 -1.72 -12.22 -19.16
CA GLN A 200 -2.25 -11.40 -18.05
C GLN A 200 -1.99 -9.89 -18.19
N SER A 201 -1.76 -9.42 -19.42
CA SER A 201 -1.49 -8.02 -19.71
C SER A 201 -2.13 -7.61 -21.04
N SER A 202 -3.17 -6.78 -20.98
CA SER A 202 -3.79 -6.21 -22.19
C SER A 202 -2.87 -5.21 -22.91
N SER A 203 -2.05 -4.46 -22.15
CA SER A 203 -1.05 -3.57 -22.74
C SER A 203 0.00 -4.34 -23.56
N ALA A 204 0.43 -5.50 -23.06
CA ALA A 204 1.33 -6.37 -23.81
C ALA A 204 0.66 -6.94 -25.07
N ALA A 205 -0.60 -7.38 -24.97
CA ALA A 205 -1.35 -7.88 -26.12
C ALA A 205 -1.50 -6.80 -27.21
N VAL A 206 -1.81 -5.56 -26.82
CA VAL A 206 -1.87 -4.42 -27.75
C VAL A 206 -0.49 -4.10 -28.33
N GLY A 207 0.57 -4.13 -27.53
CA GLY A 207 1.94 -3.91 -28.02
C GLY A 207 2.38 -4.94 -29.05
N ILE A 208 2.04 -6.22 -28.86
CA ILE A 208 2.31 -7.26 -29.88
C ILE A 208 1.52 -6.98 -31.16
N LEU A 209 0.25 -6.55 -31.03
CA LEU A 209 -0.55 -6.16 -32.19
C LEU A 209 0.07 -4.97 -32.93
N GLN A 210 0.62 -3.99 -32.21
CA GLN A 210 1.37 -2.88 -32.80
C GLN A 210 2.67 -3.35 -33.48
N ALA A 211 3.39 -4.31 -32.89
CA ALA A 211 4.55 -4.91 -33.56
C ALA A 211 4.17 -5.65 -34.87
N LEU A 212 3.04 -6.34 -34.86
CA LEU A 212 2.51 -7.04 -36.04
C LEU A 212 2.00 -6.07 -37.11
N SER A 213 1.55 -4.86 -36.75
CA SER A 213 1.04 -3.88 -37.71
C SER A 213 2.12 -3.43 -38.75
N VAL A 214 3.40 -3.51 -38.38
CA VAL A 214 4.53 -3.20 -39.28
C VAL A 214 4.51 -4.06 -40.55
N THR A 215 3.94 -5.27 -40.50
CA THR A 215 3.79 -6.15 -41.66
C THR A 215 2.84 -5.59 -42.74
N GLY A 216 1.99 -4.60 -42.39
CA GLY A 216 0.90 -4.11 -43.23
C GLY A 216 -0.23 -5.11 -43.47
N ALA A 217 -0.13 -6.36 -42.95
CA ALA A 217 -1.13 -7.40 -43.11
C ALA A 217 -2.27 -7.31 -42.08
N VAL A 218 -2.06 -6.60 -40.98
CA VAL A 218 -3.10 -6.32 -40.00
C VAL A 218 -3.93 -5.16 -40.48
N THR A 219 -5.22 -5.35 -40.76
CA THR A 219 -6.15 -4.27 -41.08
C THR A 219 -6.79 -3.69 -39.80
N ASN A 220 -7.34 -2.47 -39.88
CA ASN A 220 -8.10 -1.91 -38.77
C ASN A 220 -9.31 -2.80 -38.42
N LEU A 221 -9.90 -3.47 -39.41
CA LEU A 221 -11.01 -4.42 -39.22
C LEU A 221 -10.60 -5.63 -38.38
N SER A 222 -9.35 -6.10 -38.50
CA SER A 222 -8.79 -7.18 -37.67
C SER A 222 -8.33 -6.70 -36.30
N ALA A 223 -7.79 -5.47 -36.22
CA ALA A 223 -7.27 -4.90 -34.97
C ALA A 223 -8.37 -4.61 -33.96
N ILE A 224 -9.53 -4.08 -34.40
CA ILE A 224 -10.64 -3.70 -33.52
C ILE A 224 -11.10 -4.84 -32.62
N PRO A 225 -11.50 -6.02 -33.13
CA PRO A 225 -11.97 -7.11 -32.27
C PRO A 225 -10.87 -7.69 -31.37
N LEU A 226 -9.62 -7.71 -31.83
CA LEU A 226 -8.48 -8.14 -31.02
C LEU A 226 -8.28 -7.22 -29.81
N ILE A 227 -8.31 -5.88 -30.02
CA ILE A 227 -8.18 -4.88 -28.94
C ILE A 227 -9.35 -5.01 -27.94
N MET A 228 -10.58 -5.13 -28.45
CA MET A 228 -11.77 -5.26 -27.61
C MET A 228 -11.76 -6.56 -26.80
N GLY A 229 -11.32 -7.67 -27.40
CA GLY A 229 -11.11 -8.93 -26.71
C GLY A 229 -10.03 -8.86 -25.65
N ALA A 230 -8.93 -8.18 -25.91
CA ALA A 230 -7.86 -7.98 -24.94
C ALA A 230 -8.34 -7.25 -23.67
N ASN A 231 -9.25 -6.29 -23.80
CA ASN A 231 -9.87 -5.62 -22.64
C ASN A 231 -10.75 -6.57 -21.80
N VAL A 232 -11.47 -7.50 -22.45
CA VAL A 232 -12.24 -8.52 -21.71
C VAL A 232 -11.28 -9.48 -20.98
N GLY A 233 -10.23 -9.95 -21.65
CA GLY A 233 -9.23 -10.86 -21.07
C GLY A 233 -8.55 -10.29 -19.82
N SER A 234 -8.32 -8.97 -19.78
CA SER A 234 -7.70 -8.29 -18.64
C SER A 234 -8.50 -8.38 -17.34
N THR A 235 -9.78 -8.68 -17.39
CA THR A 235 -10.64 -8.79 -16.20
C THR A 235 -10.34 -10.03 -15.37
N THR A 236 -9.70 -11.02 -15.96
CA THR A 236 -9.38 -12.31 -15.31
C THR A 236 -8.52 -12.13 -14.07
N THR A 237 -7.56 -11.18 -14.09
CA THR A 237 -6.69 -10.88 -12.94
C THR A 237 -7.50 -10.42 -11.73
N ALA A 238 -8.47 -9.53 -11.93
CA ALA A 238 -9.36 -9.05 -10.86
C ALA A 238 -10.28 -10.17 -10.34
N LEU A 239 -10.81 -11.01 -11.24
CA LEU A 239 -11.64 -12.15 -10.85
C LEU A 239 -10.84 -13.16 -10.01
N ILE A 240 -9.63 -13.53 -10.42
CA ILE A 240 -8.76 -14.44 -9.66
C ILE A 240 -8.41 -13.82 -8.30
N SER A 241 -8.06 -12.55 -8.25
CA SER A 241 -7.71 -11.86 -6.99
C SER A 241 -8.89 -11.76 -6.01
N SER A 242 -10.12 -11.87 -6.50
CA SER A 242 -11.32 -11.83 -5.65
C SER A 242 -11.67 -13.19 -5.02
N ILE A 243 -10.97 -14.27 -5.38
CA ILE A 243 -11.18 -15.60 -4.78
C ILE A 243 -10.78 -15.51 -3.29
N GLY A 244 -11.66 -16.01 -2.42
CA GLY A 244 -11.45 -15.90 -0.96
C GLY A 244 -11.79 -14.54 -0.35
N ALA A 245 -12.08 -13.51 -1.17
CA ALA A 245 -12.41 -12.16 -0.68
C ALA A 245 -13.86 -12.03 -0.20
N SER A 246 -14.16 -10.90 0.44
CA SER A 246 -15.51 -10.50 0.85
C SER A 246 -16.48 -10.43 -0.35
N ARG A 247 -17.77 -10.45 -0.07
CA ARG A 247 -18.80 -10.36 -1.11
C ARG A 247 -18.70 -9.05 -1.91
N ASN A 248 -18.39 -7.93 -1.24
CA ASN A 248 -18.23 -6.64 -1.91
C ASN A 248 -16.99 -6.60 -2.82
N ALA A 249 -15.89 -7.22 -2.41
CA ALA A 249 -14.71 -7.37 -3.25
C ALA A 249 -14.97 -8.23 -4.50
N LYS A 250 -15.70 -9.33 -4.35
CA LYS A 250 -16.17 -10.15 -5.48
C LYS A 250 -17.09 -9.37 -6.41
N ARG A 251 -17.99 -8.54 -5.86
CA ARG A 251 -18.85 -7.64 -6.65
C ARG A 251 -18.01 -6.63 -7.43
N ALA A 252 -16.94 -6.07 -6.85
CA ALA A 252 -16.04 -5.15 -7.55
C ALA A 252 -15.33 -5.83 -8.75
N ALA A 253 -14.85 -7.05 -8.58
CA ALA A 253 -14.28 -7.83 -9.68
C ALA A 253 -15.31 -8.14 -10.78
N LEU A 254 -16.57 -8.46 -10.42
CA LEU A 254 -17.67 -8.65 -11.37
C LEU A 254 -18.04 -7.36 -12.10
N VAL A 255 -18.00 -6.19 -11.43
CA VAL A 255 -18.20 -4.90 -12.09
C VAL A 255 -17.17 -4.68 -13.20
N HIS A 256 -15.89 -4.99 -12.94
CA HIS A 256 -14.84 -4.91 -13.96
C HIS A 256 -15.15 -5.81 -15.15
N PHE A 257 -15.57 -7.04 -14.90
CA PHE A 257 -15.96 -7.99 -15.94
C PHE A 257 -17.18 -7.52 -16.75
N TYR A 258 -18.27 -7.12 -16.08
CA TYR A 258 -19.49 -6.64 -16.75
C TYR A 258 -19.24 -5.38 -17.58
N PHE A 259 -18.49 -4.42 -17.02
CA PHE A 259 -18.13 -3.22 -17.76
C PHE A 259 -17.40 -3.55 -19.06
N ASN A 260 -16.38 -4.44 -19.00
CA ASN A 260 -15.60 -4.78 -20.18
C ASN A 260 -16.40 -5.59 -21.20
N ILE A 261 -17.28 -6.51 -20.78
CA ILE A 261 -18.15 -7.24 -21.70
C ILE A 261 -19.17 -6.32 -22.34
N ILE A 262 -19.89 -5.51 -21.55
CA ILE A 262 -20.96 -4.64 -22.06
C ILE A 262 -20.38 -3.60 -23.02
N LYS A 263 -19.28 -2.95 -22.67
CA LYS A 263 -18.63 -2.00 -23.57
C LYS A 263 -18.19 -2.70 -24.86
N THR A 264 -17.57 -3.89 -24.78
CA THR A 264 -17.12 -4.64 -25.96
C THR A 264 -18.28 -5.00 -26.88
N VAL A 265 -19.34 -5.59 -26.34
CA VAL A 265 -20.54 -5.95 -27.13
C VAL A 265 -21.16 -4.69 -27.74
N THR A 266 -21.35 -3.63 -26.95
CA THR A 266 -21.96 -2.38 -27.43
C THR A 266 -21.17 -1.76 -28.57
N PHE A 267 -19.84 -1.58 -28.41
CA PHE A 267 -19.03 -0.93 -29.43
C PHE A 267 -18.78 -1.82 -30.64
N MET A 268 -18.68 -3.13 -30.47
CA MET A 268 -18.64 -4.09 -31.57
C MET A 268 -19.90 -3.99 -32.42
N LEU A 269 -21.07 -4.07 -31.82
CA LEU A 269 -22.36 -3.94 -32.53
C LEU A 269 -22.44 -2.59 -33.24
N LEU A 270 -22.16 -1.50 -32.55
CA LEU A 270 -22.20 -0.16 -33.16
C LEU A 270 -21.23 -0.07 -34.34
N PHE A 271 -19.97 -0.47 -34.16
CA PHE A 271 -18.97 -0.36 -35.22
C PHE A 271 -19.35 -1.18 -36.45
N TYR A 272 -19.71 -2.46 -36.27
CA TYR A 272 -20.01 -3.32 -37.41
C TYR A 272 -21.35 -2.96 -38.07
N CYS A 273 -22.38 -2.51 -37.33
CA CYS A 273 -23.62 -2.00 -37.90
C CYS A 273 -23.38 -0.72 -38.74
N PHE A 274 -22.64 0.25 -38.17
CA PHE A 274 -22.31 1.47 -38.93
C PHE A 274 -21.39 1.17 -40.13
N ASN A 275 -20.40 0.29 -39.97
CA ASN A 275 -19.53 -0.09 -41.07
C ASN A 275 -20.29 -0.81 -42.20
N ALA A 276 -21.30 -1.59 -41.87
CA ALA A 276 -22.17 -2.24 -42.88
C ALA A 276 -23.02 -1.22 -43.66
N ILE A 277 -23.37 -0.07 -43.05
CA ILE A 277 -24.18 0.98 -43.69
C ILE A 277 -23.25 1.97 -44.45
N PHE A 278 -22.20 2.43 -43.80
CA PHE A 278 -21.39 3.54 -44.32
C PHE A 278 -20.12 3.09 -45.05
N HIS A 279 -19.75 1.82 -44.98
CA HIS A 279 -18.56 1.22 -45.61
C HIS A 279 -17.31 2.06 -45.32
N PHE A 280 -16.93 2.19 -44.06
CA PHE A 280 -15.79 2.99 -43.64
C PHE A 280 -14.50 2.57 -44.35
N ALA A 281 -13.93 3.46 -45.21
CA ALA A 281 -12.71 3.18 -45.95
C ALA A 281 -11.54 2.77 -45.08
N PHE A 282 -11.37 3.44 -43.92
CA PHE A 282 -10.31 3.14 -42.97
C PHE A 282 -10.33 1.71 -42.42
N ALA A 283 -11.51 1.03 -42.42
CA ALA A 283 -11.63 -0.32 -41.89
C ALA A 283 -10.79 -1.34 -42.63
N SER A 284 -10.66 -1.16 -43.96
CA SER A 284 -9.89 -2.04 -44.84
C SER A 284 -8.42 -1.62 -44.96
N GLU A 285 -8.05 -0.45 -44.44
CA GLU A 285 -6.67 0.03 -44.50
C GLU A 285 -5.78 -0.75 -43.49
N PRO A 286 -4.47 -0.87 -43.80
CA PRO A 286 -3.51 -1.42 -42.85
C PRO A 286 -3.56 -0.63 -41.52
N ALA A 287 -3.61 -1.35 -40.41
CA ALA A 287 -3.52 -0.74 -39.09
C ALA A 287 -2.07 -0.26 -38.86
N THR A 288 -1.94 0.92 -38.30
CA THR A 288 -0.66 1.48 -37.83
C THR A 288 -0.59 1.42 -36.31
N ALA A 289 0.59 1.50 -35.70
CA ALA A 289 0.72 1.53 -34.25
C ALA A 289 -0.03 2.74 -33.66
N VAL A 290 0.01 3.90 -34.34
CA VAL A 290 -0.78 5.08 -33.99
C VAL A 290 -2.29 4.82 -34.13
N GLY A 291 -2.72 4.20 -35.25
CA GLY A 291 -4.12 3.83 -35.48
C GLY A 291 -4.66 2.91 -34.39
N ILE A 292 -3.88 1.91 -33.98
CA ILE A 292 -4.20 1.01 -32.85
C ILE A 292 -4.34 1.78 -31.54
N ALA A 293 -3.43 2.73 -31.26
CA ALA A 293 -3.52 3.58 -30.06
C ALA A 293 -4.77 4.46 -30.07
N VAL A 294 -5.11 5.06 -31.23
CA VAL A 294 -6.34 5.86 -31.41
C VAL A 294 -7.59 5.02 -31.21
N ILE A 295 -7.68 3.85 -31.82
CA ILE A 295 -8.81 2.92 -31.66
C ILE A 295 -8.96 2.53 -30.19
N HIS A 296 -7.86 2.13 -29.53
CA HIS A 296 -7.86 1.72 -28.13
C HIS A 296 -8.30 2.85 -27.20
N SER A 297 -7.81 4.08 -27.43
CA SER A 297 -8.16 5.26 -26.62
C SER A 297 -9.60 5.69 -26.85
N SER A 298 -10.02 5.83 -28.12
CA SER A 298 -11.37 6.26 -28.49
C SER A 298 -12.43 5.33 -27.89
N PHE A 299 -12.21 4.02 -27.97
CA PHE A 299 -13.08 3.00 -27.41
C PHE A 299 -13.20 3.11 -25.89
N ASN A 300 -12.08 3.24 -25.16
CA ASN A 300 -12.09 3.28 -23.69
C ASN A 300 -12.60 4.64 -23.17
N ILE A 301 -12.23 5.75 -23.81
CA ILE A 301 -12.70 7.09 -23.43
C ILE A 301 -14.22 7.23 -23.70
N ALA A 302 -14.69 6.81 -24.88
CA ALA A 302 -16.12 6.85 -25.20
C ALA A 302 -16.92 5.97 -24.23
N ALA A 303 -16.42 4.78 -23.89
CA ALA A 303 -17.04 3.92 -22.89
C ALA A 303 -17.10 4.58 -21.52
N ALA A 304 -16.02 5.22 -21.06
CA ALA A 304 -15.99 5.93 -19.79
C ALA A 304 -17.02 7.07 -19.78
N ILE A 305 -17.11 7.89 -20.86
CA ILE A 305 -18.07 8.98 -20.97
C ILE A 305 -19.52 8.46 -20.95
N ILE A 306 -19.83 7.43 -21.74
CA ILE A 306 -21.19 6.90 -21.88
C ILE A 306 -21.65 6.19 -20.60
N PHE A 307 -20.80 5.38 -20.00
CA PHE A 307 -21.18 4.52 -18.89
C PHE A 307 -21.00 5.14 -17.50
N THR A 308 -20.20 6.19 -17.32
CA THR A 308 -20.04 6.86 -16.00
C THR A 308 -21.36 7.38 -15.43
N PRO A 309 -22.23 8.08 -16.19
CA PRO A 309 -23.53 8.52 -15.66
C PRO A 309 -24.44 7.39 -15.21
N VAL A 310 -24.37 6.25 -15.91
CA VAL A 310 -25.21 5.07 -15.67
C VAL A 310 -24.46 3.95 -14.92
N SER A 311 -23.34 4.25 -14.31
CA SER A 311 -22.45 3.30 -13.63
C SER A 311 -23.13 2.44 -12.56
N SER A 312 -24.24 2.94 -11.97
CA SER A 312 -25.09 2.16 -11.04
C SER A 312 -25.70 0.89 -11.64
N ILE A 313 -25.76 0.78 -12.98
CA ILE A 313 -26.23 -0.45 -13.65
C ILE A 313 -25.26 -1.61 -13.35
N PHE A 314 -23.95 -1.37 -13.43
CA PHE A 314 -22.93 -2.41 -13.16
C PHE A 314 -22.95 -2.84 -11.69
N GLU A 315 -23.19 -1.89 -10.78
CA GLU A 315 -23.37 -2.18 -9.36
C GLU A 315 -24.62 -3.06 -9.13
N LYS A 316 -25.76 -2.69 -9.73
CA LYS A 316 -26.98 -3.50 -9.65
C LYS A 316 -26.79 -4.91 -10.22
N MET A 317 -26.11 -5.05 -11.35
CA MET A 317 -25.79 -6.36 -11.93
C MET A 317 -24.90 -7.19 -10.99
N ALA A 318 -23.92 -6.59 -10.34
CA ALA A 318 -23.09 -7.28 -9.37
C ALA A 318 -23.90 -7.73 -8.14
N TYR A 319 -24.85 -6.94 -7.66
CA TYR A 319 -25.78 -7.33 -6.60
C TYR A 319 -26.79 -8.42 -7.03
N LEU A 320 -27.19 -8.45 -8.29
CA LEU A 320 -28.04 -9.54 -8.81
C LEU A 320 -27.28 -10.87 -8.83
N THR A 321 -26.01 -10.86 -9.16
CA THR A 321 -25.16 -12.06 -9.21
C THR A 321 -24.73 -12.52 -7.82
N ILE A 322 -24.38 -11.58 -6.95
CA ILE A 322 -24.03 -11.82 -5.55
C ILE A 322 -25.00 -10.99 -4.69
N PRO A 323 -26.16 -11.53 -4.29
CA PRO A 323 -27.14 -10.80 -3.49
C PRO A 323 -26.61 -10.36 -2.13
N LYS A 324 -27.19 -9.28 -1.56
CA LYS A 324 -26.93 -8.90 -0.17
C LYS A 324 -27.45 -9.98 0.78
N LEU A 325 -26.75 -10.22 1.87
CA LEU A 325 -27.26 -10.99 3.00
C LEU A 325 -27.82 -10.02 4.04
N GLU A 326 -28.82 -10.49 4.81
CA GLU A 326 -29.39 -9.70 5.93
C GLU A 326 -28.32 -9.33 6.97
N SER A 327 -27.31 -10.17 7.18
CA SER A 327 -26.16 -9.92 8.04
C SER A 327 -25.23 -8.78 7.55
N GLU A 328 -25.27 -8.39 6.26
CA GLU A 328 -24.48 -7.25 5.77
C GLU A 328 -25.02 -5.89 6.23
N GLU A 329 -26.21 -5.81 6.82
CA GLU A 329 -26.76 -4.60 7.43
C GLU A 329 -26.33 -4.42 8.89
N GLU A 330 -26.00 -5.51 9.59
CA GLU A 330 -25.48 -5.50 10.96
C GLU A 330 -23.98 -5.19 11.05
N ASP A 331 -23.21 -5.41 9.98
CA ASP A 331 -21.76 -5.09 9.88
C ASP A 331 -21.46 -3.57 9.88
N ARG A 332 -22.42 -2.71 10.23
CA ARG A 332 -22.20 -1.27 10.43
C ARG A 332 -21.67 -0.91 11.83
N ILE A 333 -21.34 -1.89 12.65
CA ILE A 333 -20.76 -1.65 13.99
C ILE A 333 -19.27 -2.02 13.97
N PRO A 334 -18.36 -1.06 14.23
CA PRO A 334 -16.92 -1.18 13.95
C PRO A 334 -16.09 -2.03 14.92
N ALA A 335 -16.65 -2.85 15.77
CA ALA A 335 -15.93 -3.43 16.92
C ALA A 335 -15.08 -4.69 16.63
N LYS A 336 -15.12 -5.27 15.42
CA LYS A 336 -14.26 -6.41 15.02
C LYS A 336 -13.58 -6.25 13.66
N SER A 337 -13.72 -5.10 12.99
CA SER A 337 -13.30 -4.91 11.59
C SER A 337 -12.01 -4.09 11.42
N GLU A 338 -11.41 -3.59 12.50
CA GLU A 338 -10.28 -2.64 12.40
C GLU A 338 -8.99 -3.31 11.88
N ILE A 339 -8.81 -4.62 12.13
CA ILE A 339 -7.65 -5.38 11.64
C ILE A 339 -7.82 -5.85 10.17
N GLN A 340 -9.01 -5.75 9.58
CA GLN A 340 -9.23 -6.07 8.15
C GLN A 340 -8.47 -5.16 7.16
N ILE A 341 -7.83 -4.12 7.66
CA ILE A 341 -6.99 -3.20 6.87
C ILE A 341 -5.75 -3.90 6.28
N LEU A 342 -5.27 -4.99 6.92
CA LEU A 342 -4.08 -5.73 6.51
C LEU A 342 -4.38 -6.78 5.41
N ASP A 343 -4.91 -6.33 4.27
CA ASP A 343 -5.19 -7.22 3.14
C ASP A 343 -3.90 -7.65 2.43
N THR A 344 -3.73 -8.96 2.23
CA THR A 344 -2.53 -9.54 1.57
C THR A 344 -2.34 -9.07 0.12
N ARG A 345 -3.37 -8.51 -0.52
CA ARG A 345 -3.27 -7.92 -1.87
C ARG A 345 -2.41 -6.68 -1.88
N PHE A 346 -2.34 -5.94 -0.75
CA PHE A 346 -1.47 -4.76 -0.61
C PHE A 346 0.02 -5.12 -0.53
N LEU A 347 0.36 -6.38 -0.27
CA LEU A 347 1.76 -6.84 -0.35
C LEU A 347 2.38 -6.64 -1.75
N ASN A 348 1.57 -6.44 -2.78
CA ASN A 348 2.03 -6.06 -4.13
C ASN A 348 2.29 -4.54 -4.28
N THR A 349 1.94 -3.75 -3.27
CA THR A 349 2.19 -2.31 -3.14
C THR A 349 2.83 -2.00 -1.79
N PRO A 350 4.12 -2.37 -1.60
CA PRO A 350 4.75 -2.42 -0.28
C PRO A 350 4.69 -1.10 0.50
N GLY A 351 4.95 0.04 -0.14
CA GLY A 351 4.87 1.34 0.53
C GLY A 351 3.48 1.68 1.07
N TYR A 352 2.40 1.30 0.34
CA TYR A 352 1.02 1.45 0.85
C TYR A 352 0.74 0.47 1.99
N ALA A 353 1.17 -0.79 1.86
CA ALA A 353 1.02 -1.80 2.90
C ALA A 353 1.69 -1.37 4.21
N LEU A 354 2.87 -0.77 4.12
CA LEU A 354 3.62 -0.26 5.28
C LEU A 354 2.88 0.90 5.96
N GLU A 355 2.32 1.83 5.18
CA GLU A 355 1.50 2.92 5.72
C GLU A 355 0.26 2.41 6.45
N GLN A 356 -0.39 1.36 5.93
CA GLN A 356 -1.52 0.72 6.63
C GLN A 356 -1.07 0.03 7.94
N CYS A 357 0.09 -0.63 7.94
CA CYS A 357 0.67 -1.19 9.16
C CYS A 357 0.95 -0.10 10.19
N LYS A 358 1.48 1.04 9.76
CA LYS A 358 1.74 2.18 10.64
C LYS A 358 0.45 2.72 11.27
N ASN A 359 -0.61 2.91 10.48
CA ASN A 359 -1.91 3.35 10.99
C ASN A 359 -2.47 2.36 12.02
N ALA A 360 -2.42 1.06 11.74
CA ALA A 360 -2.85 0.03 12.67
C ALA A 360 -1.99 -0.01 13.96
N ALA A 361 -0.67 0.21 13.86
CA ALA A 361 0.20 0.33 15.03
C ALA A 361 -0.10 1.59 15.88
N ILE A 362 -0.53 2.69 15.26
CA ILE A 362 -1.00 3.89 15.96
C ILE A 362 -2.29 3.58 16.75
N ASP A 363 -3.23 2.84 16.16
CA ASP A 363 -4.45 2.42 16.86
C ASP A 363 -4.11 1.50 18.04
N MET A 364 -3.23 0.51 17.83
CA MET A 364 -2.69 -0.36 18.87
C MET A 364 -2.07 0.43 20.03
N ALA A 365 -1.23 1.43 19.74
CA ALA A 365 -0.61 2.30 20.73
C ALA A 365 -1.65 3.07 21.57
N ASN A 366 -2.72 3.55 20.92
CA ASN A 366 -3.81 4.23 21.61
C ASN A 366 -4.61 3.28 22.52
N TYR A 367 -4.84 2.02 22.11
CA TYR A 367 -5.48 1.02 22.96
C TYR A 367 -4.61 0.65 24.16
N SER A 368 -3.29 0.49 23.99
CA SER A 368 -2.35 0.25 25.08
C SER A 368 -2.37 1.39 26.10
N LYS A 369 -2.39 2.65 25.62
CA LYS A 369 -2.54 3.83 26.47
C LYS A 369 -3.87 3.83 27.24
N GLU A 370 -5.00 3.55 26.56
CA GLU A 370 -6.32 3.48 27.19
C GLU A 370 -6.33 2.42 28.29
N ALA A 371 -5.79 1.22 28.01
CA ALA A 371 -5.69 0.14 28.99
C ALA A 371 -4.88 0.56 30.23
N LEU A 372 -3.69 1.14 30.00
CA LEU A 372 -2.82 1.59 31.08
C LEU A 372 -3.47 2.69 31.93
N PHE A 373 -4.08 3.71 31.31
CA PHE A 373 -4.70 4.81 32.05
C PHE A 373 -5.92 4.34 32.85
N LEU A 374 -6.73 3.45 32.28
CA LEU A 374 -7.83 2.82 33.01
C LEU A 374 -7.33 1.99 34.21
N ALA A 375 -6.24 1.23 34.02
CA ALA A 375 -5.64 0.44 35.09
C ALA A 375 -5.09 1.32 36.22
N ILE A 376 -4.41 2.39 35.90
CA ILE A 376 -3.91 3.39 36.86
C ILE A 376 -5.05 4.01 37.67
N ASP A 377 -6.13 4.37 37.00
CA ASP A 377 -7.29 5.01 37.62
C ASP A 377 -8.07 4.04 38.57
N GLN A 378 -7.80 2.71 38.50
CA GLN A 378 -8.31 1.73 39.45
C GLN A 378 -7.61 1.77 40.82
N ILE A 379 -6.42 2.34 40.92
CA ILE A 379 -5.64 2.36 42.16
C ILE A 379 -6.40 3.20 43.22
N GLY A 380 -6.86 2.54 44.28
CA GLY A 380 -7.64 3.16 45.36
C GLY A 380 -9.13 3.36 45.06
N LYS A 381 -9.60 3.10 43.84
CA LYS A 381 -11.03 3.18 43.47
C LYS A 381 -11.37 2.11 42.41
N PHE A 382 -11.38 0.86 42.83
CA PHE A 382 -11.62 -0.27 41.97
C PHE A 382 -13.06 -0.34 41.45
N ASP A 383 -13.21 -0.50 40.14
CA ASP A 383 -14.49 -0.73 39.45
C ASP A 383 -14.41 -1.94 38.54
N LYS A 384 -15.28 -2.92 38.73
CA LYS A 384 -15.30 -4.18 37.98
C LYS A 384 -15.52 -3.99 36.49
N LYS A 385 -16.28 -2.96 36.06
CA LYS A 385 -16.56 -2.70 34.65
C LYS A 385 -15.32 -2.16 33.96
N SER A 386 -14.62 -1.22 34.57
CA SER A 386 -13.38 -0.67 34.05
C SER A 386 -12.27 -1.73 34.06
N ALA A 387 -12.20 -2.59 35.07
CA ALA A 387 -11.26 -3.71 35.09
C ALA A 387 -11.50 -4.71 33.94
N ALA A 388 -12.78 -5.03 33.64
CA ALA A 388 -13.11 -5.85 32.45
C ALA A 388 -12.70 -5.18 31.15
N ARG A 389 -12.84 -3.84 31.04
CA ARG A 389 -12.41 -3.09 29.86
C ARG A 389 -10.89 -3.12 29.66
N VAL A 390 -10.10 -3.11 30.74
CA VAL A 390 -8.63 -3.27 30.64
C VAL A 390 -8.28 -4.61 30.02
N ILE A 391 -8.93 -5.70 30.44
CA ILE A 391 -8.71 -7.04 29.88
C ILE A 391 -9.10 -7.09 28.40
N GLU A 392 -10.27 -6.53 28.03
CA GLU A 392 -10.70 -6.48 26.63
C GLU A 392 -9.71 -5.70 25.75
N LEU A 393 -9.11 -4.63 26.27
CA LEU A 393 -8.13 -3.82 25.53
C LEU A 393 -6.80 -4.54 25.36
N GLU A 394 -6.35 -5.27 26.38
CA GLU A 394 -5.13 -6.06 26.28
C GLU A 394 -5.30 -7.22 25.29
N GLU A 395 -6.40 -7.99 25.38
CA GLU A 395 -6.71 -9.03 24.38
C GLU A 395 -6.76 -8.48 22.95
N LEU A 396 -7.23 -7.23 22.78
CA LEU A 396 -7.25 -6.55 21.50
C LEU A 396 -5.82 -6.18 21.04
N VAL A 397 -5.00 -5.64 21.94
CA VAL A 397 -3.60 -5.25 21.64
C VAL A 397 -2.76 -6.47 21.29
N ASP A 398 -2.89 -7.58 22.02
CA ASP A 398 -2.24 -8.86 21.71
C ASP A 398 -2.61 -9.35 20.30
N HIS A 399 -3.91 -9.28 19.96
CA HIS A 399 -4.36 -9.62 18.60
C HIS A 399 -3.77 -8.69 17.51
N TYR A 400 -3.61 -7.39 17.79
CA TYR A 400 -2.95 -6.46 16.88
C TYR A 400 -1.46 -6.82 16.69
N GLU A 401 -0.74 -7.20 17.75
CA GLU A 401 0.66 -7.61 17.69
C GLU A 401 0.84 -8.81 16.77
N ASP A 402 0.07 -9.88 16.99
CA ASP A 402 0.11 -11.11 16.19
C ASP A 402 -0.17 -10.86 14.70
N GLU A 403 -1.23 -10.13 14.38
CA GLU A 403 -1.63 -9.85 12.98
C GLU A 403 -0.65 -8.90 12.29
N LEU A 404 -0.22 -7.81 12.95
CA LEU A 404 0.77 -6.87 12.43
C LEU A 404 2.13 -7.56 12.25
N GLY A 405 2.61 -8.30 13.26
CA GLY A 405 3.88 -9.01 13.18
C GLY A 405 3.90 -10.01 12.04
N SER A 406 2.86 -10.83 11.91
CA SER A 406 2.70 -11.78 10.81
C SER A 406 2.64 -11.10 9.43
N TYR A 407 1.98 -9.94 9.33
CA TYR A 407 1.86 -9.20 8.08
C TYR A 407 3.18 -8.50 7.72
N LEU A 408 3.85 -7.86 8.66
CA LEU A 408 5.16 -7.22 8.47
C LEU A 408 6.23 -8.23 8.05
N VAL A 409 6.23 -9.45 8.60
CA VAL A 409 7.12 -10.54 8.17
C VAL A 409 6.83 -10.93 6.71
N LYS A 410 5.57 -11.01 6.28
CA LYS A 410 5.24 -11.25 4.86
C LYS A 410 5.67 -10.08 3.98
N LEU A 411 5.55 -8.85 4.48
CA LEU A 411 5.93 -7.64 3.76
C LEU A 411 7.45 -7.54 3.59
N SER A 412 8.25 -7.94 4.59
CA SER A 412 9.72 -7.95 4.52
C SER A 412 10.28 -8.83 3.41
N SER A 413 9.53 -9.86 2.98
CA SER A 413 9.90 -10.72 1.86
C SER A 413 9.68 -10.07 0.48
N ARG A 414 9.12 -8.86 0.41
CA ARG A 414 8.87 -8.11 -0.81
C ARG A 414 10.05 -7.17 -1.12
N HIS A 415 10.07 -6.64 -2.34
CA HIS A 415 11.05 -5.63 -2.73
C HIS A 415 10.70 -4.29 -2.09
N LEU A 416 11.24 -4.05 -0.92
CA LEU A 416 11.15 -2.80 -0.17
C LEU A 416 12.22 -1.82 -0.62
N THR A 417 11.96 -0.52 -0.49
CA THR A 417 13.01 0.50 -0.52
C THR A 417 13.84 0.43 0.76
N GLU A 418 15.04 1.02 0.78
CA GLU A 418 15.86 1.09 1.97
C GLU A 418 15.10 1.80 3.12
N LYS A 419 14.41 2.88 2.79
CA LYS A 419 13.57 3.63 3.72
C LYS A 419 12.42 2.77 4.25
N ASP A 420 11.68 2.08 3.37
CA ASP A 420 10.57 1.20 3.77
C ASP A 420 11.06 0.03 4.66
N SER A 421 12.27 -0.46 4.40
CA SER A 421 12.88 -1.53 5.22
C SER A 421 13.24 -1.04 6.63
N GLN A 422 13.72 0.20 6.74
CA GLN A 422 13.99 0.84 8.03
C GLN A 422 12.70 1.09 8.81
N GLU A 423 11.67 1.67 8.16
CA GLU A 423 10.35 1.89 8.78
C GLU A 423 9.71 0.56 9.22
N LEU A 424 9.79 -0.50 8.42
CA LEU A 424 9.31 -1.83 8.77
C LEU A 424 10.02 -2.38 10.02
N SER A 425 11.34 -2.20 10.11
CA SER A 425 12.12 -2.63 11.28
C SER A 425 11.67 -1.91 12.54
N VAL A 426 11.47 -0.59 12.47
CA VAL A 426 10.96 0.19 13.61
C VAL A 426 9.55 -0.26 14.02
N LEU A 427 8.66 -0.49 13.06
CA LEU A 427 7.31 -0.99 13.38
C LEU A 427 7.35 -2.32 14.12
N LEU A 428 8.21 -3.27 13.67
CA LEU A 428 8.37 -4.58 14.33
C LEU A 428 8.86 -4.46 15.78
N HIS A 429 9.68 -3.47 16.10
CA HIS A 429 10.12 -3.21 17.47
C HIS A 429 9.01 -2.54 18.27
N CYS A 430 8.39 -1.48 17.75
CA CYS A 430 7.41 -0.70 18.49
C CYS A 430 6.14 -1.48 18.83
N ILE A 431 5.66 -2.40 17.95
CA ILE A 431 4.47 -3.21 18.27
C ILE A 431 4.68 -4.07 19.53
N GLY A 432 5.87 -4.66 19.70
CA GLY A 432 6.20 -5.41 20.92
C GLY A 432 6.26 -4.52 22.16
N ASP A 433 6.75 -3.26 22.05
CA ASP A 433 6.73 -2.33 23.18
C ASP A 433 5.30 -1.88 23.54
N PHE A 434 4.39 -1.70 22.57
CA PHE A 434 2.98 -1.40 22.85
C PHE A 434 2.25 -2.56 23.52
N GLU A 435 2.52 -3.80 23.12
CA GLU A 435 1.98 -5.01 23.78
C GLU A 435 2.45 -5.07 25.23
N ARG A 436 3.75 -4.88 25.49
CA ARG A 436 4.30 -4.86 26.85
C ARG A 436 3.69 -3.77 27.73
N ILE A 437 3.39 -2.59 27.18
CA ILE A 437 2.70 -1.53 27.93
C ILE A 437 1.29 -2.00 28.36
N SER A 438 0.56 -2.72 27.51
CA SER A 438 -0.75 -3.25 27.87
C SER A 438 -0.69 -4.42 28.85
N ASP A 439 0.33 -5.28 28.78
CA ASP A 439 0.62 -6.32 29.79
C ASP A 439 0.81 -5.71 31.19
N HIS A 440 1.59 -4.62 31.25
CA HIS A 440 1.80 -3.90 32.50
C HIS A 440 0.51 -3.25 33.02
N ALA A 441 -0.42 -2.88 32.15
CA ALA A 441 -1.74 -2.40 32.57
C ALA A 441 -2.54 -3.48 33.31
N ILE A 442 -2.51 -4.74 32.85
CA ILE A 442 -3.13 -5.88 33.56
C ILE A 442 -2.53 -6.04 34.97
N ASN A 443 -1.19 -6.03 35.08
CA ASN A 443 -0.52 -6.19 36.36
C ASN A 443 -0.88 -5.07 37.37
N ILE A 444 -1.00 -3.82 36.88
CA ILE A 444 -1.42 -2.67 37.68
C ILE A 444 -2.89 -2.82 38.12
N MET A 445 -3.77 -3.25 37.24
CA MET A 445 -5.19 -3.48 37.54
C MET A 445 -5.36 -4.62 38.55
N GLU A 446 -4.54 -5.69 38.46
CA GLU A 446 -4.53 -6.77 39.44
C GLU A 446 -4.07 -6.30 40.81
N SER A 447 -3.04 -5.45 40.88
CA SER A 447 -2.62 -4.79 42.13
C SER A 447 -3.75 -3.95 42.74
N ALA A 448 -4.51 -3.21 41.92
CA ALA A 448 -5.66 -2.44 42.34
C ALA A 448 -6.82 -3.34 42.84
N ARG A 449 -7.05 -4.49 42.16
CA ARG A 449 -8.01 -5.52 42.58
C ARG A 449 -7.64 -6.09 43.95
N GLU A 450 -6.37 -6.45 44.15
CA GLU A 450 -5.89 -6.96 45.45
C GLU A 450 -6.07 -5.95 46.58
N MET A 451 -5.80 -4.66 46.33
CA MET A 451 -6.06 -3.58 47.28
C MET A 451 -7.55 -3.55 47.69
N ASN A 452 -8.45 -3.62 46.71
CA ASN A 452 -9.88 -3.59 46.94
C ASN A 452 -10.36 -4.81 47.76
N ASP A 453 -9.95 -6.03 47.37
CA ASP A 453 -10.38 -7.29 47.96
C ASP A 453 -9.90 -7.43 49.41
N LYS A 454 -8.70 -6.91 49.69
CA LYS A 454 -8.14 -6.88 51.06
C LYS A 454 -8.46 -5.61 51.85
N SER A 455 -9.25 -4.68 51.26
CA SER A 455 -9.59 -3.38 51.87
C SER A 455 -8.34 -2.59 52.33
N LEU A 456 -7.29 -2.62 51.50
CA LEU A 456 -6.03 -1.93 51.75
C LEU A 456 -6.06 -0.53 51.14
N SER A 457 -5.38 0.44 51.76
CA SER A 457 -5.25 1.81 51.24
C SER A 457 -3.86 2.39 51.55
N PHE A 458 -3.38 3.26 50.68
CA PHE A 458 -2.16 4.01 50.92
C PHE A 458 -2.37 5.08 52.01
N SER A 459 -1.31 5.41 52.73
CA SER A 459 -1.33 6.59 53.60
C SER A 459 -1.39 7.86 52.76
N LYS A 460 -1.97 8.96 53.26
CA LYS A 460 -2.10 10.23 52.54
C LYS A 460 -0.79 10.70 51.88
N LYS A 461 0.35 10.54 52.60
CA LYS A 461 1.67 10.87 52.03
C LYS A 461 2.09 9.95 50.91
N ALA A 462 1.76 8.68 50.93
CA ALA A 462 2.06 7.75 49.87
C ALA A 462 1.15 8.01 48.66
N GLU A 463 -0.10 8.42 48.87
CA GLU A 463 -1.00 8.85 47.76
C GLU A 463 -0.50 10.11 47.08
N GLU A 464 -0.03 11.11 47.83
CA GLU A 464 0.56 12.33 47.30
C GLU A 464 1.82 12.02 46.47
N GLU A 465 2.73 11.15 46.98
CA GLU A 465 3.92 10.68 46.25
C GLU A 465 3.54 9.89 44.97
N LEU A 466 2.57 9.00 45.07
CA LEU A 466 2.11 8.19 43.93
C LEU A 466 1.40 9.04 42.89
N THR A 467 0.69 10.10 43.27
CA THR A 467 0.08 11.05 42.33
C THR A 467 1.11 11.75 41.47
N VAL A 468 2.24 12.18 42.03
CA VAL A 468 3.34 12.77 41.26
C VAL A 468 3.96 11.76 40.29
N PHE A 469 4.20 10.52 40.78
CA PHE A 469 4.77 9.46 39.98
C PHE A 469 3.85 9.06 38.82
N THR A 470 2.54 8.88 39.08
CA THR A 470 1.52 8.63 38.07
C THR A 470 1.46 9.75 37.01
N GLY A 471 1.61 11.00 37.41
CA GLY A 471 1.69 12.14 36.49
C GLY A 471 2.83 11.97 35.50
N ALA A 472 4.05 11.64 35.98
CA ALA A 472 5.21 11.42 35.14
C ALA A 472 5.00 10.24 34.16
N ILE A 473 4.39 9.14 34.63
CA ILE A 473 4.06 7.98 33.76
C ILE A 473 3.05 8.36 32.67
N LYS A 474 1.98 9.07 33.01
CA LYS A 474 1.00 9.51 32.01
C LYS A 474 1.63 10.44 30.97
N ASP A 475 2.56 11.28 31.37
CA ASP A 475 3.24 12.22 30.47
C ASP A 475 4.23 11.51 29.54
N ILE A 476 5.04 10.56 30.05
CA ILE A 476 5.96 9.81 29.19
C ILE A 476 5.20 8.97 28.14
N VAL A 477 4.12 8.29 28.53
CA VAL A 477 3.29 7.51 27.60
C VAL A 477 2.65 8.40 26.54
N ASN A 478 2.08 9.54 26.94
CA ASN A 478 1.52 10.48 25.97
C ASN A 478 2.58 11.01 25.00
N THR A 479 3.77 11.36 25.53
CA THR A 479 4.87 11.87 24.71
C THR A 479 5.37 10.83 23.73
N SER A 480 5.62 9.59 24.17
CA SER A 480 6.12 8.50 23.31
C SER A 480 5.13 8.12 22.22
N ILE A 481 3.84 8.07 22.51
CA ILE A 481 2.83 7.80 21.49
C ILE A 481 2.73 8.96 20.49
N LEU A 482 2.80 10.20 20.95
CA LEU A 482 2.81 11.36 20.05
C LEU A 482 4.06 11.37 19.16
N VAL A 483 5.22 11.04 19.72
CA VAL A 483 6.48 10.85 18.98
C VAL A 483 6.32 9.81 17.87
N PHE A 484 5.69 8.68 18.17
CA PHE A 484 5.43 7.62 17.20
C PHE A 484 4.43 8.06 16.12
N GLN A 485 3.38 8.79 16.48
CA GLN A 485 2.34 9.27 15.55
C GLN A 485 2.86 10.34 14.59
N GLU A 486 3.59 11.33 15.12
CA GLU A 486 4.02 12.52 14.38
C GLU A 486 5.45 12.38 13.81
N GLU A 487 6.19 11.34 14.20
CA GLU A 487 7.61 11.14 13.88
C GLU A 487 8.47 12.37 14.27
N ASP A 488 8.10 13.04 15.38
CA ASP A 488 8.80 14.24 15.84
C ASP A 488 10.07 13.89 16.64
N LEU A 489 11.21 13.94 15.96
CA LEU A 489 12.52 13.65 16.55
C LEU A 489 12.93 14.61 17.66
N LYS A 490 12.43 15.86 17.65
CA LYS A 490 12.73 16.82 18.72
C LYS A 490 11.97 16.46 19.99
N LEU A 491 10.75 15.97 19.83
CA LEU A 491 9.96 15.47 20.95
C LEU A 491 10.53 14.15 21.48
N ALA A 492 11.06 13.29 20.60
CA ALA A 492 11.71 12.04 20.98
C ALA A 492 12.90 12.25 21.95
N LEU A 493 13.69 13.30 21.73
CA LEU A 493 14.80 13.67 22.62
C LEU A 493 14.38 14.06 24.04
N GLN A 494 13.09 14.30 24.31
CA GLN A 494 12.57 14.63 25.64
C GLN A 494 12.14 13.40 26.44
N VAL A 495 12.02 12.24 25.80
CA VAL A 495 11.55 11.01 26.45
C VAL A 495 12.59 10.45 27.41
N GLU A 496 13.83 10.34 26.99
CA GLU A 496 14.94 9.80 27.81
C GLU A 496 15.20 10.62 29.10
N PRO A 497 15.25 11.99 29.08
CA PRO A 497 15.35 12.76 30.31
C PRO A 497 14.16 12.56 31.28
N LEU A 498 12.95 12.24 30.76
CA LEU A 498 11.77 11.98 31.58
C LEU A 498 11.83 10.58 32.19
N GLU A 499 12.31 9.60 31.44
CA GLU A 499 12.56 8.23 31.92
C GLU A 499 13.54 8.23 33.10
N GLU A 500 14.67 8.92 32.99
CA GLU A 500 15.65 9.05 34.08
C GLU A 500 15.06 9.75 35.33
N VAL A 501 14.11 10.69 35.14
CA VAL A 501 13.37 11.28 36.27
C VAL A 501 12.40 10.25 36.90
N ILE A 502 11.77 9.41 36.13
CA ILE A 502 10.87 8.32 36.57
C ILE A 502 11.66 7.31 37.41
N ASP A 503 12.84 6.92 36.97
CA ASP A 503 13.75 6.04 37.70
C ASP A 503 14.16 6.63 39.04
N HIS A 504 14.50 7.89 39.05
CA HIS A 504 14.81 8.60 40.27
C HIS A 504 13.61 8.66 41.23
N LEU A 505 12.39 8.91 40.72
CA LEU A 505 11.15 8.89 41.51
C LEU A 505 10.89 7.51 42.11
N ASN A 506 11.02 6.43 41.31
CA ASN A 506 10.88 5.06 41.75
C ASN A 506 11.80 4.74 42.92
N ALA A 507 13.08 5.04 42.80
CA ALA A 507 14.08 4.80 43.85
C ALA A 507 13.76 5.59 45.15
N GLU A 508 13.37 6.86 45.01
CA GLU A 508 13.05 7.70 46.21
C GLU A 508 11.75 7.28 46.88
N ILE A 509 10.70 6.89 46.11
CA ILE A 509 9.42 6.38 46.68
C ILE A 509 9.66 5.09 47.44
N LYS A 510 10.41 4.12 46.87
CA LYS A 510 10.80 2.88 47.54
C LYS A 510 11.54 3.15 48.87
N LYS A 511 12.49 4.06 48.87
CA LYS A 511 13.27 4.48 50.04
C LYS A 511 12.36 5.12 51.12
N ARG A 512 11.45 6.02 50.72
CA ARG A 512 10.48 6.66 51.62
C ARG A 512 9.48 5.65 52.20
N HIS A 513 9.07 4.68 51.43
CA HIS A 513 8.22 3.57 51.91
C HIS A 513 8.92 2.75 52.98
N ILE A 514 10.17 2.32 52.77
CA ILE A 514 10.97 1.59 53.76
C ILE A 514 11.07 2.41 55.08
N LYS A 515 11.24 3.73 54.99
CA LYS A 515 11.27 4.62 56.16
C LYS A 515 9.93 4.67 56.89
N ARG A 516 8.79 4.62 56.17
CA ARG A 516 7.44 4.54 56.76
C ARG A 516 7.21 3.18 57.44
N LEU A 517 7.65 2.09 56.80
CA LEU A 517 7.55 0.73 57.36
C LEU A 517 8.30 0.61 58.67
N ARG A 518 9.55 1.09 58.73
CA ARG A 518 10.36 1.11 59.98
C ARG A 518 9.72 1.90 61.10
N LYS A 519 8.88 2.87 60.81
CA LYS A 519 8.15 3.69 61.78
C LYS A 519 6.76 3.14 62.14
N GLY A 520 6.40 1.94 61.64
CA GLY A 520 5.08 1.33 61.85
C GLY A 520 3.93 2.12 61.21
N LYS A 521 4.20 2.95 60.20
CA LYS A 521 3.20 3.79 59.49
C LYS A 521 2.70 3.19 58.19
N CYS A 522 3.08 1.96 57.91
CA CYS A 522 2.71 1.22 56.70
C CYS A 522 2.80 -0.28 57.00
N THR A 523 2.05 -1.12 56.30
CA THR A 523 2.09 -2.59 56.38
C THR A 523 3.05 -3.17 55.34
N ILE A 524 3.50 -4.40 55.58
CA ILE A 524 4.35 -5.14 54.64
C ILE A 524 3.56 -5.43 53.35
N GLU A 525 2.28 -5.76 53.46
CA GLU A 525 1.41 -6.04 52.31
C GLU A 525 1.29 -4.84 51.40
N MET A 526 1.09 -3.62 51.92
CA MET A 526 1.14 -2.39 51.12
C MET A 526 2.49 -2.13 50.52
N GLY A 527 3.57 -2.67 51.10
CA GLY A 527 4.91 -2.63 50.54
C GLY A 527 5.06 -3.45 49.26
N PHE A 528 4.47 -4.64 49.24
CA PHE A 528 4.45 -5.48 48.04
C PHE A 528 3.63 -4.82 46.94
N ILE A 529 2.43 -4.36 47.20
CA ILE A 529 1.58 -3.68 46.22
C ILE A 529 2.26 -2.43 45.66
N LEU A 530 2.88 -1.60 46.50
CA LEU A 530 3.65 -0.44 46.01
C LEU A 530 4.84 -0.85 45.17
N SER A 531 5.55 -1.91 45.53
CA SER A 531 6.67 -2.45 44.75
C SER A 531 6.22 -2.93 43.38
N ASP A 532 5.09 -3.64 43.31
CA ASP A 532 4.55 -4.14 42.06
C ASP A 532 4.10 -2.99 41.15
N ILE A 533 3.32 -2.03 41.67
CA ILE A 533 2.93 -0.84 40.89
C ILE A 533 4.15 -0.07 40.42
N SER A 534 5.14 0.19 41.28
CA SER A 534 6.30 0.99 40.91
C SER A 534 7.24 0.26 39.95
N THR A 535 7.31 -1.07 39.99
CA THR A 535 8.07 -1.86 39.02
C THR A 535 7.37 -1.86 37.65
N ASN A 536 6.03 -1.98 37.60
CA ASN A 536 5.31 -1.88 36.35
C ASN A 536 5.40 -0.47 35.75
N TYR A 537 5.41 0.59 36.56
CA TYR A 537 5.63 1.95 36.10
C TYR A 537 7.01 2.16 35.46
N GLU A 538 8.08 1.63 36.12
CA GLU A 538 9.44 1.65 35.59
C GLU A 538 9.51 0.93 34.23
N ARG A 539 8.93 -0.29 34.14
CA ARG A 539 8.91 -1.04 32.88
C ARG A 539 8.15 -0.31 31.76
N VAL A 540 7.04 0.34 32.08
CA VAL A 540 6.31 1.17 31.11
C VAL A 540 7.19 2.31 30.60
N SER A 541 7.98 2.99 31.48
CA SER A 541 8.88 4.04 31.04
C SER A 541 10.03 3.52 30.17
N ASP A 542 10.59 2.34 30.47
CA ASP A 542 11.58 1.65 29.64
C ASP A 542 11.06 1.41 28.22
N HIS A 543 9.83 0.90 28.09
CA HIS A 543 9.19 0.67 26.79
C HIS A 543 8.92 1.99 26.03
N CYS A 544 8.54 3.05 26.73
CA CYS A 544 8.39 4.38 26.15
C CYS A 544 9.72 4.94 25.63
N SER A 545 10.81 4.73 26.36
CA SER A 545 12.16 5.09 25.92
C SER A 545 12.58 4.30 24.68
N ASN A 546 12.36 2.98 24.66
CA ASN A 546 12.64 2.14 23.50
C ASN A 546 11.94 2.63 22.23
N ILE A 547 10.66 2.99 22.30
CA ILE A 547 9.89 3.53 21.17
C ILE A 547 10.55 4.81 20.64
N ALA A 548 10.93 5.75 21.53
CA ALA A 548 11.58 6.99 21.14
C ALA A 548 12.96 6.75 20.50
N LEU A 549 13.76 5.85 21.08
CA LEU A 549 15.09 5.47 20.57
C LEU A 549 15.00 4.82 19.19
N CYS A 550 14.04 3.90 18.96
CA CYS A 550 13.82 3.30 17.64
C CYS A 550 13.56 4.35 16.55
N LEU A 551 12.82 5.42 16.86
CA LEU A 551 12.55 6.50 15.91
C LEU A 551 13.76 7.42 15.68
N LEU A 552 14.55 7.68 16.69
CA LEU A 552 15.79 8.47 16.56
C LEU A 552 16.83 7.78 15.67
N GLN A 553 16.89 6.45 15.72
CA GLN A 553 17.81 5.64 14.91
C GLN A 553 17.46 5.59 13.41
N LEU A 554 16.21 5.85 13.02
CA LEU A 554 15.80 5.95 11.60
C LEU A 554 16.61 6.97 10.78
N ASN A 555 17.20 7.95 11.43
CA ASN A 555 17.96 9.03 10.77
C ASN A 555 19.48 8.87 10.82
N GLU A 556 19.99 7.84 11.48
CA GLU A 556 21.43 7.56 11.54
C GLU A 556 21.74 6.24 10.84
N ASP A 557 22.82 6.20 10.03
CA ASP A 557 23.22 5.03 9.23
C ASP A 557 23.69 3.81 10.07
N ASN A 558 23.60 3.84 11.41
CA ASN A 558 24.02 2.77 12.31
C ASN A 558 22.91 2.36 13.29
N PHE A 559 22.39 1.16 13.12
CA PHE A 559 21.44 0.49 14.02
C PHE A 559 22.16 -0.12 15.25
N ASP A 560 22.56 0.69 16.22
CA ASP A 560 23.01 0.20 17.52
C ASP A 560 22.39 1.01 18.67
N THR A 561 21.27 0.50 19.20
CA THR A 561 20.48 1.11 20.29
C THR A 561 21.29 1.38 21.54
N HIS A 562 22.21 0.47 21.90
CA HIS A 562 22.99 0.61 23.12
C HIS A 562 24.07 1.71 23.02
N MET A 563 24.73 1.81 21.87
CA MET A 563 25.71 2.91 21.65
C MET A 563 25.05 4.29 21.59
N TYR A 564 23.81 4.38 21.09
CA TYR A 564 23.08 5.64 21.00
C TYR A 564 22.60 6.11 22.40
N GLN A 565 22.11 5.17 23.22
CA GLN A 565 21.69 5.42 24.60
C GLN A 565 22.88 5.90 25.47
N GLU A 566 24.05 5.28 25.32
CA GLU A 566 25.29 5.74 25.96
C GLU A 566 25.72 7.13 25.50
N ASN A 567 25.50 7.50 24.23
CA ASN A 567 25.84 8.81 23.69
C ASN A 567 24.87 9.92 24.13
N ILE A 568 23.58 9.62 24.27
CA ILE A 568 22.56 10.58 24.75
C ILE A 568 22.71 10.82 26.25
N SER A 569 22.93 9.79 27.04
CA SER A 569 23.08 9.85 28.49
C SER A 569 24.50 10.27 28.95
N ALA A 570 25.44 10.44 28.01
CA ALA A 570 26.78 10.94 28.34
C ALA A 570 26.72 12.28 29.05
N SER A 571 27.44 12.40 30.15
CA SER A 571 27.46 13.54 31.09
C SER A 571 27.75 14.92 30.47
N ASP A 572 28.11 14.98 29.19
CA ASP A 572 28.45 16.20 28.45
C ASP A 572 27.31 16.76 27.55
N ASN A 573 26.13 16.09 27.44
CA ASN A 573 25.00 16.58 26.66
C ASN A 573 24.25 17.69 27.43
N LYS A 574 24.48 18.96 27.06
CA LYS A 574 23.88 20.12 27.73
C LYS A 574 22.35 20.14 27.64
N ASP A 575 21.79 19.80 26.48
CA ASP A 575 20.35 19.86 26.25
C ASP A 575 19.62 18.78 27.08
N PHE A 576 20.17 17.58 27.18
CA PHE A 576 19.68 16.53 28.06
C PHE A 576 19.71 16.98 29.53
N ASN A 577 20.82 17.52 29.99
CA ASN A 577 20.99 17.93 31.39
C ASN A 577 20.07 19.09 31.77
N GLU A 578 19.79 20.02 30.85
CA GLU A 578 18.87 21.14 31.09
C GLU A 578 17.44 20.63 31.20
N GLU A 579 17.02 19.73 30.28
CA GLU A 579 15.68 19.14 30.30
C GLU A 579 15.47 18.23 31.51
N TYR A 580 16.42 17.37 31.83
CA TYR A 580 16.38 16.57 33.06
C TYR A 580 16.20 17.43 34.33
N LYS A 581 16.96 18.54 34.47
CA LYS A 581 16.81 19.43 35.62
C LYS A 581 15.43 20.08 35.65
N ARG A 582 14.91 20.48 34.51
CA ARG A 582 13.55 21.05 34.37
C ARG A 582 12.48 20.06 34.80
N LEU A 583 12.53 18.83 34.28
CA LEU A 583 11.58 17.76 34.60
C LEU A 583 11.69 17.32 36.06
N ARG A 584 12.89 17.17 36.60
CA ARG A 584 13.12 16.85 38.00
C ARG A 584 12.59 17.93 38.97
N ALA A 585 12.65 19.22 38.57
CA ALA A 585 12.03 20.29 39.35
C ALA A 585 10.49 20.27 39.27
N HIS A 586 9.93 19.82 38.15
CA HIS A 586 8.50 19.69 37.94
C HIS A 586 7.91 18.54 38.77
N TYR A 587 8.56 17.39 38.80
CA TYR A 587 8.10 16.18 39.52
C TYR A 587 8.73 16.02 40.92
N GLN A 588 8.71 17.08 41.73
CA GLN A 588 9.19 16.98 43.09
C GLN A 588 8.21 16.25 43.98
N LEU A 589 8.70 15.24 44.72
CA LEU A 589 7.92 14.54 45.72
C LEU A 589 7.66 15.42 46.94
N PRO A 590 6.43 15.46 47.49
CA PRO A 590 6.02 16.29 48.63
C PRO A 590 6.70 15.92 49.96
#